data_bbb6168e06c0046526a15c1d6f304dc4
#
_entry.id   bbb6168e06c0046526a15c1d6f304dc4
#
_cell.length_a   1.000
_cell.length_b   1.000
_cell.length_c   1.000
_cell.angle_alpha   90.00
_cell.angle_beta   90.00
_cell.angle_gamma   90.00
#
_symmetry.space_group_name_H-M   'P 1'
#
loop_
_entity.id
_entity.type
_entity.pdbx_description
1 polymer ?
#
loop_
_entity_poly.entity_id
_entity_poly.type
_entity_poly.pdbx_seq_one_letter_code
_entity_poly.pdbx_strand_id
1 'polypeptide(L)'
;TGERMSFRKPSWQERYKQWEDSIAIVRGDPLKPETKEQTKALAALRAQQKQDSIDLALRFNWNTPLVLSHHNPSVVYFGGNRLLKSTKRGEELYLISPDLSKKQQAKIDTSIVWNGGITLDATGAETYGTIVAFGESYVKPGLIFAGTDDGNVWKSSNDGATWENLTTRFPGLPAETWVARIETSHFDTLTFWVAFDGHRSNDFTPYLYVTND
;
A
#
# COMPACT_ATOMS: atom_id res chain seq x y z
N THR A 1 4.09 24.32 -17.91
CA THR A 1 4.26 24.64 -16.48
C THR A 1 3.62 23.52 -15.69
N GLY A 2 4.42 22.53 -15.27
CA GLY A 2 3.93 21.40 -14.48
C GLY A 2 3.63 21.88 -13.06
N GLU A 3 2.37 21.94 -12.68
CA GLU A 3 1.98 22.07 -11.29
C GLU A 3 2.37 20.80 -10.55
N ARG A 4 3.08 20.96 -9.42
CA ARG A 4 3.41 19.84 -8.55
C ARG A 4 2.13 19.24 -8.00
N MET A 5 1.88 17.96 -8.24
CA MET A 5 0.85 17.21 -7.53
C MET A 5 1.15 17.28 -6.03
N SER A 6 0.32 17.98 -5.28
CA SER A 6 0.43 18.01 -3.81
C SER A 6 -0.41 16.85 -3.26
N PHE A 7 0.25 15.84 -2.72
CA PHE A 7 -0.41 14.86 -1.88
C PHE A 7 -0.97 15.55 -0.65
N ARG A 8 -2.26 15.82 -0.59
CA ARG A 8 -2.90 16.06 0.70
C ARG A 8 -2.88 14.73 1.45
N LYS A 9 -1.97 14.61 2.39
CA LYS A 9 -2.01 13.50 3.36
C LYS A 9 -3.36 13.55 4.06
N PRO A 10 -4.24 12.54 3.87
CA PRO A 10 -5.51 12.57 4.56
C PRO A 10 -5.25 12.51 6.07
N SER A 11 -5.74 13.47 6.81
CA SER A 11 -5.89 13.51 8.26
C SER A 11 -4.67 13.22 9.17
N TRP A 12 -3.48 13.02 8.61
CA TRP A 12 -2.26 12.77 9.36
C TRP A 12 -1.93 13.92 10.33
N GLN A 13 -2.07 15.17 9.88
CA GLN A 13 -1.84 16.35 10.72
C GLN A 13 -2.90 16.48 11.82
N GLU A 14 -4.17 16.17 11.51
CA GLU A 14 -5.26 16.20 12.48
C GLU A 14 -5.10 15.09 13.51
N ARG A 15 -4.71 13.88 13.10
CA ARG A 15 -4.44 12.77 14.00
C ARG A 15 -3.22 13.01 14.86
N TYR A 16 -2.16 13.56 14.30
CA TYR A 16 -0.97 13.94 15.06
C TYR A 16 -1.32 14.95 16.16
N LYS A 17 -2.11 15.96 15.82
CA LYS A 17 -2.62 16.93 16.79
C LYS A 17 -3.47 16.29 17.89
N GLN A 18 -4.36 15.35 17.53
CA GLN A 18 -5.16 14.62 18.52
C GLN A 18 -4.30 13.82 19.49
N TRP A 19 -3.18 13.25 19.06
CA TRP A 19 -2.24 12.55 19.95
C TRP A 19 -1.49 13.50 20.85
N GLU A 20 -1.01 14.63 20.33
CA GLU A 20 -0.34 15.65 21.14
C GLU A 20 -1.29 16.16 22.22
N ASP A 21 -2.54 16.47 21.88
CA ASP A 21 -3.56 16.90 22.82
C ASP A 21 -3.84 15.82 23.88
N SER A 22 -3.94 14.56 23.49
CA SER A 22 -4.14 13.43 24.41
C SER A 22 -2.96 13.22 25.34
N ILE A 23 -1.74 13.33 24.86
CA ILE A 23 -0.52 13.24 25.63
C ILE A 23 -0.45 14.42 26.64
N ALA A 24 -0.78 15.63 26.21
CA ALA A 24 -0.79 16.81 27.07
C ALA A 24 -1.82 16.70 28.18
N ILE A 25 -3.02 16.19 27.90
CA ILE A 25 -4.08 15.96 28.88
C ILE A 25 -3.62 14.95 29.94
N VAL A 26 -3.05 13.82 29.55
CA VAL A 26 -2.59 12.77 30.48
C VAL A 26 -1.40 13.25 31.29
N ARG A 27 -0.48 14.01 30.68
CA ARG A 27 0.69 14.55 31.35
C ARG A 27 0.31 15.57 32.42
N GLY A 28 -0.71 16.39 32.17
CA GLY A 28 -1.16 17.46 33.09
C GLY A 28 -0.12 18.57 33.24
N ASP A 29 0.09 19.04 34.49
CA ASP A 29 1.01 20.13 34.80
C ASP A 29 2.49 19.70 34.57
N PRO A 30 3.21 20.30 33.60
CA PRO A 30 4.58 19.90 33.27
C PRO A 30 5.60 20.18 34.40
N LEU A 31 5.20 20.98 35.40
CA LEU A 31 6.06 21.32 36.53
C LEU A 31 5.93 20.32 37.70
N LYS A 32 4.99 19.40 37.62
CA LYS A 32 4.81 18.37 38.64
C LYS A 32 5.42 17.02 38.19
N PRO A 33 5.99 16.23 39.12
CA PRO A 33 6.48 14.90 38.80
C PRO A 33 5.32 14.00 38.37
N GLU A 34 5.55 13.19 37.32
CA GLU A 34 4.57 12.23 36.82
C GLU A 34 4.31 11.13 37.87
N THR A 35 3.04 10.78 38.05
CA THR A 35 2.67 9.61 38.84
C THR A 35 2.96 8.32 38.05
N LYS A 36 3.08 7.19 38.74
CA LYS A 36 3.29 5.86 38.10
C LYS A 36 2.17 5.53 37.09
N GLU A 37 0.94 5.95 37.36
CA GLU A 37 -0.21 5.74 36.49
C GLU A 37 -0.11 6.62 35.25
N GLN A 38 0.29 7.87 35.42
CA GLN A 38 0.54 8.78 34.27
C GLN A 38 1.67 8.27 33.39
N THR A 39 2.78 7.82 33.97
CA THR A 39 3.90 7.23 33.23
C THR A 39 3.46 6.02 32.39
N LYS A 40 2.64 5.13 32.98
CA LYS A 40 2.09 3.96 32.28
C LYS A 40 1.14 4.37 31.14
N ALA A 41 0.25 5.32 31.39
CA ALA A 41 -0.69 5.82 30.39
C ALA A 41 0.03 6.55 29.23
N LEU A 42 1.04 7.36 29.53
CA LEU A 42 1.88 8.03 28.52
C LEU A 42 2.66 7.02 27.65
N ALA A 43 3.18 5.96 28.27
CA ALA A 43 3.86 4.89 27.54
C ALA A 43 2.91 4.18 26.58
N ALA A 44 1.67 3.90 26.99
CA ALA A 44 0.65 3.29 26.13
C ALA A 44 0.24 4.22 24.97
N LEU A 45 0.04 5.53 25.23
CA LEU A 45 -0.28 6.51 24.20
C LEU A 45 0.86 6.66 23.18
N ARG A 46 2.12 6.69 23.63
CA ARG A 46 3.28 6.75 22.74
C ARG A 46 3.45 5.49 21.89
N ALA A 47 3.16 4.32 22.48
CA ALA A 47 3.16 3.06 21.73
C ALA A 47 2.07 3.06 20.66
N GLN A 48 0.86 3.54 20.98
CA GLN A 48 -0.24 3.68 20.02
C GLN A 48 0.13 4.69 18.92
N GLN A 49 0.67 5.85 19.28
CA GLN A 49 1.14 6.86 18.32
C GLN A 49 2.18 6.28 17.36
N LYS A 50 3.15 5.51 17.88
CA LYS A 50 4.17 4.85 17.06
C LYS A 50 3.53 3.83 16.10
N GLN A 51 2.59 3.01 16.58
CA GLN A 51 1.90 2.04 15.75
C GLN A 51 1.07 2.71 14.66
N ASP A 52 0.31 3.75 15.01
CA ASP A 52 -0.47 4.51 14.04
C ASP A 52 0.42 5.22 13.01
N SER A 53 1.61 5.69 13.40
CA SER A 53 2.59 6.26 12.46
C SER A 53 3.06 5.24 11.45
N ILE A 54 3.32 4.01 11.88
CA ILE A 54 3.69 2.90 11.00
C ILE A 54 2.52 2.54 10.08
N ASP A 55 1.32 2.43 10.63
CA ASP A 55 0.12 2.03 9.89
C ASP A 55 -0.33 3.09 8.87
N LEU A 56 -0.03 4.36 9.11
CA LEU A 56 -0.37 5.47 8.22
C LEU A 56 0.76 5.87 7.27
N ALA A 57 1.98 5.35 7.44
CA ALA A 57 3.09 5.64 6.55
C ALA A 57 2.78 5.19 5.13
N LEU A 58 2.91 6.10 4.18
CA LEU A 58 2.85 5.76 2.76
C LEU A 58 4.27 5.36 2.31
N ARG A 59 4.34 4.22 1.65
CA ARG A 59 5.55 3.67 1.03
C ARG A 59 5.33 3.56 -0.47
N PHE A 60 6.36 3.79 -1.23
CA PHE A 60 6.33 3.73 -2.69
C PHE A 60 7.53 2.96 -3.22
N ASN A 61 7.41 2.49 -4.44
CA ASN A 61 8.45 1.77 -5.17
C ASN A 61 8.78 2.52 -6.47
N TRP A 62 9.92 2.21 -7.08
CA TRP A 62 10.23 2.66 -8.44
C TRP A 62 9.15 2.29 -9.45
N ASN A 63 8.64 1.07 -9.33
CA ASN A 63 7.61 0.51 -10.19
C ASN A 63 6.18 0.83 -9.70
N THR A 64 6.04 1.88 -8.91
CA THR A 64 4.72 2.34 -8.47
C THR A 64 3.79 2.55 -9.66
N PRO A 65 2.65 1.83 -9.74
CA PRO A 65 1.70 2.02 -10.82
C PRO A 65 1.02 3.37 -10.72
N LEU A 66 1.04 4.11 -11.82
CA LEU A 66 0.26 5.33 -12.05
C LEU A 66 -0.60 5.09 -13.28
N VAL A 67 -1.91 4.89 -13.08
CA VAL A 67 -2.81 4.42 -14.12
C VAL A 67 -4.03 5.34 -14.25
N LEU A 68 -4.35 5.71 -15.49
CA LEU A 68 -5.62 6.37 -15.81
C LEU A 68 -6.72 5.32 -15.94
N SER A 69 -7.90 5.62 -15.40
CA SER A 69 -9.06 4.74 -15.56
C SER A 69 -9.48 4.62 -17.02
N HIS A 70 -9.81 3.40 -17.43
CA HIS A 70 -10.37 3.13 -18.77
C HIS A 70 -11.78 3.70 -18.94
N HIS A 71 -12.49 3.92 -17.84
CA HIS A 71 -13.89 4.37 -17.86
C HIS A 71 -14.06 5.89 -17.73
N ASN A 72 -13.08 6.56 -17.11
CA ASN A 72 -13.14 8.01 -16.89
C ASN A 72 -11.73 8.62 -16.88
N PRO A 73 -11.35 9.42 -17.87
CA PRO A 73 -10.03 10.02 -18.00
C PRO A 73 -9.68 11.03 -16.88
N SER A 74 -10.65 11.41 -16.05
CA SER A 74 -10.39 12.23 -14.86
C SER A 74 -10.01 11.42 -13.64
N VAL A 75 -10.17 10.09 -13.70
CA VAL A 75 -9.81 9.18 -12.61
C VAL A 75 -8.39 8.69 -12.80
N VAL A 76 -7.59 8.84 -11.74
CA VAL A 76 -6.20 8.37 -11.67
C VAL A 76 -6.05 7.48 -10.46
N TYR A 77 -5.44 6.32 -10.65
CA TYR A 77 -5.01 5.42 -9.58
C TYR A 77 -3.52 5.52 -9.37
N PHE A 78 -3.09 5.49 -8.12
CA PHE A 78 -1.69 5.56 -7.74
C PHE A 78 -1.38 4.56 -6.64
N GLY A 79 -0.45 3.64 -6.90
CA GLY A 79 -0.06 2.58 -5.96
C GLY A 79 1.00 3.05 -4.97
N GLY A 80 0.83 2.70 -3.72
CA GLY A 80 1.82 2.71 -2.68
C GLY A 80 1.67 1.41 -1.91
N ASN A 81 1.94 1.37 -0.61
CA ASN A 81 1.46 0.24 0.22
C ASN A 81 -0.08 0.24 0.32
N ARG A 82 -0.69 1.38 0.01
CA ARG A 82 -2.13 1.58 -0.11
C ARG A 82 -2.45 2.10 -1.51
N LEU A 83 -3.62 1.81 -2.02
CA LEU A 83 -4.08 2.35 -3.28
C LEU A 83 -4.74 3.72 -3.06
N LEU A 84 -4.28 4.70 -3.83
CA LEU A 84 -4.83 6.04 -3.86
C LEU A 84 -5.61 6.24 -5.17
N LYS A 85 -6.66 7.05 -5.11
CA LYS A 85 -7.49 7.42 -6.25
C LYS A 85 -7.73 8.92 -6.25
N SER A 86 -7.65 9.53 -7.42
CA SER A 86 -8.16 10.87 -7.69
C SER A 86 -9.30 10.79 -8.68
N THR A 87 -10.31 11.63 -8.52
CA THR A 87 -11.37 11.85 -9.51
C THR A 87 -11.21 13.18 -10.25
N LYS A 88 -10.10 13.88 -9.99
CA LYS A 88 -9.79 15.22 -10.50
C LYS A 88 -8.42 15.26 -11.18
N ARG A 89 -8.13 14.30 -12.05
CA ARG A 89 -6.90 14.23 -12.87
C ARG A 89 -5.59 14.24 -12.06
N GLY A 90 -5.59 13.62 -10.87
CA GLY A 90 -4.44 13.57 -9.97
C GLY A 90 -4.44 14.62 -8.86
N GLU A 91 -5.33 15.60 -8.91
CA GLU A 91 -5.60 16.46 -7.77
C GLU A 91 -6.42 15.71 -6.71
N GLU A 92 -6.22 16.02 -5.45
CA GLU A 92 -6.96 15.43 -4.32
C GLU A 92 -6.97 13.88 -4.35
N LEU A 93 -5.87 13.27 -3.96
CA LEU A 93 -5.75 11.81 -3.85
C LEU A 93 -6.38 11.31 -2.54
N TYR A 94 -7.26 10.31 -2.65
CA TYR A 94 -7.92 9.65 -1.53
C TYR A 94 -7.42 8.21 -1.39
N LEU A 95 -7.25 7.75 -0.17
CA LEU A 95 -6.98 6.35 0.11
C LEU A 95 -8.26 5.52 -0.11
N ILE A 96 -8.17 4.51 -0.97
CA ILE A 96 -9.28 3.59 -1.26
C ILE A 96 -8.94 2.14 -0.88
N SER A 97 -7.83 1.90 -0.17
CA SER A 97 -7.50 0.59 0.36
C SER A 97 -6.88 0.68 1.76
N PRO A 98 -6.93 -0.40 2.56
CA PRO A 98 -5.98 -0.61 3.65
C PRO A 98 -4.56 -0.77 3.09
N ASP A 99 -3.57 -0.98 3.97
CA ASP A 99 -2.24 -1.45 3.57
C ASP A 99 -2.36 -2.88 3.02
N LEU A 100 -2.09 -3.05 1.72
CA LEU A 100 -2.26 -4.31 0.98
C LEU A 100 -1.01 -5.21 1.06
N SER A 101 0.08 -4.74 1.65
CA SER A 101 1.30 -5.51 1.85
C SER A 101 1.19 -6.52 3.00
N LYS A 102 2.16 -7.40 3.11
CA LYS A 102 2.31 -8.31 4.26
C LYS A 102 2.78 -7.62 5.54
N LYS A 103 3.12 -6.35 5.48
CA LYS A 103 3.57 -5.54 6.61
C LYS A 103 4.76 -6.14 7.36
N GLN A 104 5.70 -6.72 6.65
CA GLN A 104 6.92 -7.31 7.21
C GLN A 104 7.89 -6.21 7.66
N GLN A 105 7.69 -5.71 8.88
CA GLN A 105 8.36 -4.49 9.37
C GLN A 105 9.88 -4.58 9.27
N ALA A 106 10.48 -5.72 9.58
CA ALA A 106 11.93 -5.90 9.49
C ALA A 106 12.47 -5.67 8.06
N LYS A 107 11.76 -6.14 7.03
CA LYS A 107 12.13 -5.91 5.64
C LYS A 107 11.87 -4.47 5.20
N ILE A 108 10.77 -3.88 5.68
CA ILE A 108 10.44 -2.48 5.43
C ILE A 108 11.53 -1.58 6.00
N ASP A 109 11.92 -1.76 7.26
CA ASP A 109 12.95 -0.98 7.92
C ASP A 109 14.30 -1.14 7.21
N THR A 110 14.66 -2.36 6.82
CA THR A 110 15.88 -2.64 6.05
C THR A 110 15.87 -1.90 4.71
N SER A 111 14.76 -1.91 3.99
CA SER A 111 14.65 -1.23 2.70
C SER A 111 14.79 0.29 2.80
N ILE A 112 14.38 0.88 3.91
CA ILE A 112 14.48 2.33 4.15
C ILE A 112 15.91 2.72 4.56
N VAL A 113 16.53 1.97 5.47
CA VAL A 113 17.82 2.33 6.10
C VAL A 113 19.00 1.97 5.19
N TRP A 114 18.94 0.86 4.47
CA TRP A 114 20.05 0.29 3.71
C TRP A 114 19.92 0.48 2.18
N ASN A 115 19.28 1.57 1.75
CA ASN A 115 19.08 1.83 0.33
C ASN A 115 18.43 0.66 -0.43
N GLY A 116 17.44 0.06 0.23
CA GLY A 116 16.71 -1.05 -0.37
C GLY A 116 17.16 -2.44 0.07
N GLY A 117 18.16 -2.63 0.90
CA GLY A 117 18.72 -3.89 1.49
C GLY A 117 17.97 -5.22 1.32
N ILE A 118 16.95 -5.27 0.47
CA ILE A 118 16.18 -6.45 0.10
C ILE A 118 16.97 -7.27 -0.90
N THR A 119 17.62 -6.60 -1.85
CA THR A 119 18.55 -7.18 -2.84
C THR A 119 19.75 -6.25 -3.04
N LEU A 120 20.87 -6.76 -3.58
CA LEU A 120 22.08 -5.98 -3.78
C LEU A 120 21.94 -4.85 -4.80
N ASP A 121 20.96 -4.94 -5.69
CA ASP A 121 20.66 -3.99 -6.75
C ASP A 121 19.51 -3.01 -6.37
N ALA A 122 18.88 -3.20 -5.24
CA ALA A 122 17.83 -2.30 -4.75
C ALA A 122 18.45 -0.95 -4.38
N THR A 123 17.78 0.12 -4.82
CA THR A 123 18.16 1.51 -4.51
C THR A 123 17.29 2.08 -3.40
N GLY A 124 17.69 3.20 -2.80
CA GLY A 124 16.95 3.86 -1.73
C GLY A 124 15.55 4.36 -2.09
N ALA A 125 15.15 4.25 -3.36
CA ALA A 125 13.79 4.57 -3.80
C ALA A 125 12.85 3.35 -3.80
N GLU A 126 13.36 2.15 -3.57
CA GLU A 126 12.58 0.92 -3.47
C GLU A 126 12.24 0.63 -2.01
N THR A 127 11.07 1.05 -1.56
CA THR A 127 10.57 0.65 -0.26
C THR A 127 9.77 -0.63 -0.38
N TYR A 128 10.13 -1.64 0.42
CA TYR A 128 9.46 -2.94 0.44
C TYR A 128 8.02 -2.87 0.99
N GLY A 129 7.17 -3.76 0.51
CA GLY A 129 5.78 -3.87 0.92
C GLY A 129 4.91 -2.80 0.24
N THR A 130 4.90 -2.78 -1.09
CA THR A 130 4.22 -1.79 -1.92
C THR A 130 3.49 -2.44 -3.09
N ILE A 131 2.48 -1.75 -3.61
CA ILE A 131 1.79 -2.13 -4.84
C ILE A 131 2.71 -1.83 -6.04
N VAL A 132 2.97 -2.83 -6.86
CA VAL A 132 3.81 -2.75 -8.05
C VAL A 132 3.07 -3.15 -9.33
N ALA A 133 1.89 -3.77 -9.19
CA ALA A 133 1.00 -4.10 -10.29
C ALA A 133 -0.43 -3.65 -9.97
N PHE A 134 -1.12 -3.13 -10.98
CA PHE A 134 -2.51 -2.69 -10.88
C PHE A 134 -3.24 -3.00 -12.17
N GLY A 135 -4.50 -3.45 -12.05
CA GLY A 135 -5.40 -3.66 -13.17
C GLY A 135 -6.80 -3.15 -12.84
N GLU A 136 -7.40 -2.36 -13.73
CA GLU A 136 -8.81 -2.03 -13.72
C GLU A 136 -9.51 -2.85 -14.81
N SER A 137 -10.68 -3.41 -14.53
CA SER A 137 -11.48 -4.10 -15.54
C SER A 137 -11.86 -3.16 -16.67
N TYR A 138 -11.67 -3.58 -17.92
CA TYR A 138 -12.14 -2.85 -19.09
C TYR A 138 -13.67 -2.85 -19.24
N VAL A 139 -14.34 -3.84 -18.61
CA VAL A 139 -15.77 -4.08 -18.77
C VAL A 139 -16.59 -3.48 -17.63
N LYS A 140 -16.06 -3.51 -16.39
CA LYS A 140 -16.80 -3.10 -15.20
C LYS A 140 -16.05 -2.04 -14.40
N PRO A 141 -16.55 -0.80 -14.34
CA PRO A 141 -15.99 0.24 -13.47
C PRO A 141 -15.95 -0.22 -12.01
N GLY A 142 -14.85 0.10 -11.31
CA GLY A 142 -14.69 -0.24 -9.90
C GLY A 142 -14.37 -1.71 -9.60
N LEU A 143 -14.22 -2.56 -10.63
CA LEU A 143 -13.57 -3.86 -10.48
C LEU A 143 -12.07 -3.65 -10.71
N ILE A 144 -11.30 -3.72 -9.63
CA ILE A 144 -9.88 -3.39 -9.61
C ILE A 144 -9.06 -4.47 -8.89
N PHE A 145 -7.82 -4.60 -9.31
CA PHE A 145 -6.86 -5.57 -8.78
C PHE A 145 -5.56 -4.87 -8.43
N ALA A 146 -4.92 -5.33 -7.37
CA ALA A 146 -3.62 -4.83 -6.94
C ALA A 146 -2.68 -6.00 -6.59
N GLY A 147 -1.44 -5.90 -7.05
CA GLY A 147 -0.38 -6.85 -6.76
C GLY A 147 0.79 -6.16 -6.09
N THR A 148 1.40 -6.81 -5.11
CA THR A 148 2.47 -6.24 -4.31
C THR A 148 3.83 -6.91 -4.59
N ASP A 149 4.90 -6.21 -4.25
CA ASP A 149 6.29 -6.70 -4.33
C ASP A 149 6.57 -7.85 -3.34
N ASP A 150 5.77 -7.98 -2.29
CA ASP A 150 5.82 -9.06 -1.32
C ASP A 150 4.86 -10.22 -1.62
N GLY A 151 4.25 -10.22 -2.84
CA GLY A 151 3.52 -11.34 -3.42
C GLY A 151 2.06 -11.43 -3.03
N ASN A 152 1.43 -10.40 -2.51
CA ASN A 152 -0.02 -10.38 -2.31
C ASN A 152 -0.74 -9.98 -3.60
N VAL A 153 -1.87 -10.64 -3.87
CA VAL A 153 -2.82 -10.27 -4.92
C VAL A 153 -4.18 -9.99 -4.28
N TRP A 154 -4.73 -8.82 -4.61
CA TRP A 154 -5.98 -8.33 -4.06
C TRP A 154 -6.97 -7.95 -5.15
N LYS A 155 -8.25 -8.13 -4.87
CA LYS A 155 -9.38 -7.76 -5.72
C LYS A 155 -10.37 -6.89 -4.94
N SER A 156 -10.87 -5.86 -5.56
CA SER A 156 -12.05 -5.12 -5.11
C SER A 156 -13.08 -5.10 -6.24
N SER A 157 -14.33 -5.38 -5.92
CA SER A 157 -15.46 -5.36 -6.87
C SER A 157 -16.35 -4.11 -6.72
N ASN A 158 -15.97 -3.20 -5.83
CA ASN A 158 -16.76 -2.04 -5.41
C ASN A 158 -15.90 -0.79 -5.19
N ASP A 159 -14.97 -0.56 -6.13
CA ASP A 159 -14.15 0.65 -6.20
C ASP A 159 -13.30 0.91 -4.94
N GLY A 160 -12.80 -0.15 -4.33
CA GLY A 160 -11.94 -0.07 -3.14
C GLY A 160 -12.68 -0.05 -1.79
N ALA A 161 -14.02 -0.11 -1.77
CA ALA A 161 -14.77 -0.12 -0.52
C ALA A 161 -14.51 -1.39 0.31
N THR A 162 -14.32 -2.53 -0.34
CA THR A 162 -13.88 -3.78 0.27
C THR A 162 -12.83 -4.49 -0.59
N TRP A 163 -11.96 -5.28 0.05
CA TRP A 163 -10.87 -5.98 -0.59
C TRP A 163 -10.86 -7.46 -0.22
N GLU A 164 -10.74 -8.31 -1.23
CA GLU A 164 -10.58 -9.76 -1.13
C GLU A 164 -9.13 -10.13 -1.42
N ASN A 165 -8.51 -10.92 -0.54
CA ASN A 165 -7.15 -11.43 -0.75
C ASN A 165 -7.19 -12.72 -1.58
N LEU A 166 -6.55 -12.71 -2.73
CA LEU A 166 -6.47 -13.86 -3.65
C LEU A 166 -5.14 -14.61 -3.56
N THR A 167 -4.21 -14.19 -2.71
CA THR A 167 -2.82 -14.67 -2.66
C THR A 167 -2.69 -16.20 -2.58
N THR A 168 -3.62 -16.86 -1.90
CA THR A 168 -3.59 -18.34 -1.73
C THR A 168 -4.17 -19.12 -2.90
N ARG A 169 -4.67 -18.44 -3.95
CA ARG A 169 -5.31 -19.07 -5.11
C ARG A 169 -4.34 -19.41 -6.25
N PHE A 170 -3.04 -19.24 -6.07
CA PHE A 170 -1.99 -19.51 -7.06
C PHE A 170 -1.23 -20.79 -6.69
N PRO A 171 -1.62 -21.96 -7.25
CA PRO A 171 -1.01 -23.24 -6.87
C PRO A 171 0.46 -23.32 -7.35
N GLY A 172 1.33 -23.77 -6.45
CA GLY A 172 2.76 -23.94 -6.77
C GLY A 172 3.58 -22.65 -6.82
N LEU A 173 2.99 -21.49 -6.55
CA LEU A 173 3.72 -20.23 -6.46
C LEU A 173 4.52 -20.19 -5.15
N PRO A 174 5.84 -19.92 -5.18
CA PRO A 174 6.61 -19.67 -3.97
C PRO A 174 6.09 -18.45 -3.20
N ALA A 175 6.21 -18.48 -1.89
CA ALA A 175 5.80 -17.36 -1.05
C ALA A 175 6.61 -16.10 -1.39
N GLU A 176 5.96 -14.93 -1.32
CA GLU A 176 6.61 -13.63 -1.50
C GLU A 176 7.19 -13.41 -2.91
N THR A 177 6.68 -14.12 -3.92
CA THR A 177 7.07 -13.87 -5.30
C THR A 177 6.45 -12.56 -5.79
N TRP A 178 7.28 -11.67 -6.31
CA TRP A 178 6.89 -10.36 -6.82
C TRP A 178 5.75 -10.45 -7.85
N VAL A 179 4.69 -9.67 -7.69
CA VAL A 179 3.62 -9.57 -8.68
C VAL A 179 4.07 -8.62 -9.81
N ALA A 180 4.49 -9.20 -10.93
CA ALA A 180 5.05 -8.41 -12.03
C ALA A 180 3.97 -7.67 -12.84
N ARG A 181 2.81 -8.31 -13.08
CA ARG A 181 1.73 -7.71 -13.84
C ARG A 181 0.38 -8.33 -13.51
N ILE A 182 -0.66 -7.51 -13.57
CA ILE A 182 -2.06 -7.92 -13.59
C ILE A 182 -2.69 -7.33 -14.85
N GLU A 183 -3.35 -8.17 -15.64
CA GLU A 183 -4.07 -7.77 -16.85
C GLU A 183 -5.50 -8.29 -16.79
N THR A 184 -6.47 -7.47 -17.12
CA THR A 184 -7.89 -7.85 -17.09
C THR A 184 -8.42 -8.06 -18.50
N SER A 185 -9.41 -8.97 -18.65
CA SER A 185 -10.06 -9.23 -19.92
C SER A 185 -10.77 -7.97 -20.46
N HIS A 186 -10.67 -7.76 -21.76
CA HIS A 186 -11.42 -6.74 -22.46
C HIS A 186 -12.88 -7.15 -22.77
N PHE A 187 -13.23 -8.41 -22.52
CA PHE A 187 -14.47 -9.02 -23.00
C PHE A 187 -15.42 -9.45 -21.89
N ASP A 188 -14.87 -9.74 -20.71
CA ASP A 188 -15.63 -10.21 -19.55
C ASP A 188 -15.03 -9.74 -18.22
N THR A 189 -15.78 -9.93 -17.14
CA THR A 189 -15.39 -9.49 -15.78
C THR A 189 -14.76 -10.59 -14.93
N LEU A 190 -14.70 -11.82 -15.43
CA LEU A 190 -14.24 -12.99 -14.68
C LEU A 190 -12.78 -13.32 -15.01
N THR A 191 -12.39 -13.05 -16.25
CA THR A 191 -11.06 -13.42 -16.74
C THR A 191 -10.03 -12.32 -16.45
N PHE A 192 -8.96 -12.69 -15.77
CA PHE A 192 -7.76 -11.88 -15.62
C PHE A 192 -6.51 -12.75 -15.54
N TRP A 193 -5.37 -12.16 -15.87
CA TRP A 193 -4.06 -12.80 -15.84
C TRP A 193 -3.19 -12.14 -14.78
N VAL A 194 -2.38 -12.98 -14.12
CA VAL A 194 -1.37 -12.51 -13.17
C VAL A 194 -0.04 -13.16 -13.50
N ALA A 195 0.97 -12.34 -13.74
CA ALA A 195 2.35 -12.78 -13.89
C ALA A 195 3.15 -12.47 -12.63
N PHE A 196 3.99 -13.41 -12.23
CA PHE A 196 4.91 -13.24 -11.11
C PHE A 196 6.36 -13.40 -11.56
N ASP A 197 7.26 -12.76 -10.83
CA ASP A 197 8.68 -12.71 -11.13
C ASP A 197 9.51 -13.10 -9.89
N GLY A 198 10.19 -14.24 -9.98
CA GLY A 198 11.03 -14.78 -8.90
C GLY A 198 12.53 -14.47 -9.07
N HIS A 199 12.95 -13.69 -10.09
CA HIS A 199 14.38 -13.50 -10.37
C HIS A 199 15.18 -12.93 -9.18
N ARG A 200 14.56 -12.07 -8.35
CA ARG A 200 15.17 -11.51 -7.13
C ARG A 200 15.48 -12.58 -6.07
N SER A 201 14.83 -13.73 -6.16
CA SER A 201 15.09 -14.92 -5.32
C SER A 201 15.86 -16.02 -6.06
N ASN A 202 16.50 -15.67 -7.20
CA ASN A 202 17.20 -16.60 -8.08
C ASN A 202 16.28 -17.73 -8.61
N ASP A 203 15.01 -17.44 -8.77
CA ASP A 203 14.02 -18.32 -9.37
C ASP A 203 13.58 -17.74 -10.72
N PHE A 204 13.93 -18.44 -11.79
CA PHE A 204 13.64 -18.04 -13.18
C PHE A 204 12.47 -18.81 -13.77
N THR A 205 11.71 -19.50 -12.95
CA THR A 205 10.50 -20.20 -13.38
C THR A 205 9.45 -19.19 -13.87
N PRO A 206 8.85 -19.37 -15.05
CA PRO A 206 7.77 -18.51 -15.52
C PRO A 206 6.47 -18.84 -14.78
N TYR A 207 5.98 -17.87 -14.03
CA TYR A 207 4.69 -17.97 -13.32
C TYR A 207 3.67 -17.08 -13.99
N LEU A 208 2.74 -17.68 -14.73
CA LEU A 208 1.62 -17.01 -15.36
C LEU A 208 0.33 -17.78 -15.03
N TYR A 209 -0.60 -17.09 -14.42
CA TYR A 209 -1.90 -17.64 -14.03
C TYR A 209 -3.02 -16.90 -14.75
N VAL A 210 -4.08 -17.61 -15.03
CA VAL A 210 -5.32 -17.08 -15.58
C VAL A 210 -6.50 -17.63 -14.78
N THR A 211 -7.50 -16.80 -14.56
CA THR A 211 -8.79 -17.22 -14.00
C THR A 211 -9.91 -16.80 -14.92
N ASN A 212 -11.01 -17.55 -14.87
CA ASN A 212 -12.25 -17.30 -15.59
C ASN A 212 -13.49 -17.66 -14.73
N ASP A 213 -13.35 -17.67 -13.42
CA ASP A 213 -14.38 -17.97 -12.42
C ASP A 213 -14.48 -16.91 -11.29
#